data_1e7b2680e427bbf60b18ab2de2c93e72
#
_entry.id   1e7b2680e427bbf60b18ab2de2c93e72
#
_cell.length_a   1.000
_cell.length_b   1.000
_cell.length_c   1.000
_cell.angle_alpha   90.00
_cell.angle_beta   90.00
_cell.angle_gamma   90.00
#
_symmetry.space_group_name_H-M   'P 1'
#
loop_
_entity.id
_entity.type
_entity.pdbx_description
1 polymer ?
#
loop_
_entity_poly.entity_id
_entity_poly.type
_entity_poly.pdbx_seq_one_letter_code
_entity_poly.pdbx_strand_id
1 'polypeptide(L)'
;KKTYVFIDCETLNLCLNSCHNLPWQIGMIKLVGSKIVDQKDIFIKWDTELKISEDAARITRYNQKKIDKLGVKPEEIFATIEDWLDDADYIMGHNTLGFDIYLIKDYYKYMGKSAEHLYPKLIDTNALAKGIKMGIPFKNGDDLMEYQYMTYHKRQKGIRTNLTALGKEFDIDVDYDNLHDAVNDLMLNIEVWNKLKWQIDV
;
A
#
# COMPACT_ATOMS: atom_id res chain seq x y z
N LYS A 1 -19.56 11.03 4.67
CA LYS A 1 -18.39 10.30 5.22
C LYS A 1 -17.51 9.93 4.04
N LYS A 2 -16.20 10.14 4.17
CA LYS A 2 -15.22 9.81 3.13
C LYS A 2 -14.99 8.30 3.06
N THR A 3 -14.72 7.81 1.86
CA THR A 3 -14.34 6.43 1.57
C THR A 3 -12.83 6.33 1.44
N TYR A 4 -12.21 5.43 2.19
CA TYR A 4 -10.78 5.14 2.14
C TYR A 4 -10.57 3.71 1.67
N VAL A 5 -9.68 3.51 0.73
CA VAL A 5 -9.23 2.18 0.33
C VAL A 5 -7.76 2.03 0.69
N PHE A 6 -7.49 1.19 1.67
CA PHE A 6 -6.13 0.80 2.03
C PHE A 6 -5.67 -0.32 1.11
N ILE A 7 -4.46 -0.19 0.58
CA ILE A 7 -3.89 -1.14 -0.36
C ILE A 7 -2.46 -1.50 0.04
N ASP A 8 -2.13 -2.78 -0.06
CA ASP A 8 -0.79 -3.31 0.10
C ASP A 8 -0.55 -4.42 -0.90
N CYS A 9 0.62 -4.41 -1.54
CA CYS A 9 0.99 -5.35 -2.59
C CYS A 9 2.20 -6.17 -2.17
N GLU A 10 2.14 -7.48 -2.42
CA GLU A 10 3.32 -8.33 -2.42
C GLU A 10 3.77 -8.57 -3.86
N THR A 11 5.06 -8.51 -4.09
CA THR A 11 5.65 -8.47 -5.43
C THR A 11 6.57 -9.64 -5.70
N LEU A 12 6.74 -9.94 -6.98
CA LEU A 12 7.68 -10.95 -7.47
C LEU A 12 9.14 -10.48 -7.39
N ASN A 13 9.37 -9.18 -7.30
CA ASN A 13 10.71 -8.61 -7.25
C ASN A 13 10.75 -7.37 -6.35
N LEU A 14 11.82 -7.23 -5.58
CA LEU A 14 12.03 -6.07 -4.70
C LEU A 14 12.69 -4.89 -5.45
N CYS A 15 13.19 -5.11 -6.65
CA CYS A 15 13.79 -4.10 -7.51
C CYS A 15 12.76 -3.55 -8.49
N LEU A 16 12.45 -2.26 -8.38
CA LEU A 16 11.52 -1.57 -9.28
C LEU A 16 12.18 -1.14 -10.59
N ASN A 17 13.52 -1.22 -10.69
CA ASN A 17 14.27 -0.79 -11.87
C ASN A 17 14.51 -1.97 -12.82
N SER A 18 14.25 -1.74 -14.09
CA SER A 18 14.60 -2.60 -15.24
C SER A 18 14.03 -4.02 -15.26
N CYS A 19 13.06 -4.36 -14.42
CA CYS A 19 12.40 -5.66 -14.48
C CYS A 19 10.88 -5.52 -14.42
N HIS A 20 10.19 -6.45 -15.07
CA HIS A 20 8.74 -6.58 -14.89
C HIS A 20 8.46 -6.92 -13.43
N ASN A 21 7.79 -6.01 -12.76
CA ASN A 21 7.41 -6.19 -11.37
C ASN A 21 5.89 -6.11 -11.27
N LEU A 22 5.27 -7.25 -10.99
CA LEU A 22 3.83 -7.38 -10.89
C LEU A 22 3.46 -7.92 -9.51
N PRO A 23 2.34 -7.48 -8.95
CA PRO A 23 1.89 -7.99 -7.66
C PRO A 23 1.35 -9.41 -7.82
N TRP A 24 1.76 -10.34 -6.96
CA TRP A 24 1.15 -11.65 -6.87
C TRP A 24 0.08 -11.72 -5.79
N GLN A 25 0.09 -10.78 -4.85
CA GLN A 25 -0.95 -10.58 -3.83
C GLN A 25 -1.27 -9.09 -3.72
N ILE A 26 -2.55 -8.75 -3.68
CA ILE A 26 -3.05 -7.43 -3.39
C ILE A 26 -4.06 -7.54 -2.26
N GLY A 27 -3.72 -6.98 -1.11
CA GLY A 27 -4.66 -6.76 -0.02
C GLY A 27 -5.37 -5.42 -0.19
N MET A 28 -6.68 -5.39 0.04
CA MET A 28 -7.48 -4.17 -0.01
C MET A 28 -8.47 -4.17 1.15
N ILE A 29 -8.56 -3.06 1.87
CA ILE A 29 -9.56 -2.86 2.93
C ILE A 29 -10.26 -1.52 2.69
N LYS A 30 -11.59 -1.56 2.60
CA LYS A 30 -12.43 -0.38 2.40
C LYS A 30 -13.00 0.10 3.72
N LEU A 31 -12.80 1.39 4.02
CA LEU A 31 -13.40 2.07 5.15
C LEU A 31 -14.38 3.15 4.67
N VAL A 32 -15.48 3.31 5.38
CA VAL A 32 -16.37 4.48 5.27
C VAL A 32 -16.32 5.24 6.60
N GLY A 33 -15.70 6.40 6.57
CA GLY A 33 -15.27 7.08 7.80
C GLY A 33 -14.21 6.23 8.53
N SER A 34 -14.48 5.80 9.74
CA SER A 34 -13.58 4.93 10.53
C SER A 34 -14.00 3.45 10.55
N LYS A 35 -15.07 3.09 9.85
CA LYS A 35 -15.61 1.73 9.86
C LYS A 35 -15.12 0.93 8.68
N ILE A 36 -14.53 -0.24 8.93
CA ILE A 36 -14.25 -1.23 7.89
C ILE A 36 -15.58 -1.79 7.38
N VAL A 37 -15.80 -1.69 6.06
CA VAL A 37 -17.04 -2.14 5.41
C VAL A 37 -16.83 -3.35 4.51
N ASP A 38 -15.64 -3.52 3.96
CA ASP A 38 -15.28 -4.67 3.11
C ASP A 38 -13.77 -4.87 3.07
N GLN A 39 -13.33 -6.10 2.77
CA GLN A 39 -11.93 -6.43 2.58
C GLN A 39 -11.75 -7.48 1.50
N LYS A 40 -10.60 -7.45 0.82
CA LYS A 40 -10.23 -8.42 -0.21
C LYS A 40 -8.78 -8.84 -0.02
N ASP A 41 -8.54 -10.13 -0.19
CA ASP A 41 -7.21 -10.73 -0.26
C ASP A 41 -7.09 -11.43 -1.61
N ILE A 42 -6.43 -10.77 -2.56
CA ILE A 42 -6.43 -11.15 -3.96
C ILE A 42 -5.09 -11.75 -4.32
N PHE A 43 -5.13 -13.01 -4.81
CA PHE A 43 -3.97 -13.68 -5.38
C PHE A 43 -4.09 -13.68 -6.90
N ILE A 44 -3.06 -13.20 -7.60
CA ILE A 44 -3.09 -13.04 -9.05
C ILE A 44 -2.17 -14.07 -9.70
N LYS A 45 -2.74 -14.83 -10.63
CA LYS A 45 -2.03 -15.80 -11.45
C LYS A 45 -1.75 -15.19 -12.81
N TRP A 46 -0.52 -14.72 -12.98
CA TRP A 46 -0.07 -14.11 -14.24
C TRP A 46 0.23 -15.19 -15.30
N ASP A 47 -0.13 -14.91 -16.55
CA ASP A 47 0.11 -15.84 -17.68
C ASP A 47 1.58 -15.86 -18.15
N THR A 48 2.41 -14.96 -17.65
CA THR A 48 3.83 -14.89 -17.95
C THR A 48 4.64 -15.63 -16.91
N GLU A 49 5.67 -16.35 -17.33
CA GLU A 49 6.63 -16.99 -16.43
C GLU A 49 7.45 -15.92 -15.71
N LEU A 50 6.91 -15.42 -14.62
CA LEU A 50 7.58 -14.43 -13.78
C LEU A 50 8.48 -15.15 -12.78
N LYS A 51 9.78 -14.93 -12.92
CA LYS A 51 10.76 -15.44 -11.96
C LYS A 51 10.73 -14.59 -10.70
N ILE A 52 10.32 -15.18 -9.59
CA ILE A 52 10.48 -14.56 -8.28
C ILE A 52 11.92 -14.68 -7.82
N SER A 53 12.51 -13.60 -7.31
CA SER A 53 13.83 -13.67 -6.70
C SER A 53 13.78 -14.41 -5.36
N GLU A 54 14.88 -15.07 -4.97
CA GLU A 54 14.96 -15.82 -3.70
C GLU A 54 14.69 -14.88 -2.50
N ASP A 55 15.21 -13.65 -2.53
CA ASP A 55 14.99 -12.67 -1.49
C ASP A 55 13.53 -12.24 -1.42
N ALA A 56 12.88 -11.98 -2.56
CA ALA A 56 11.47 -11.64 -2.59
C ALA A 56 10.61 -12.81 -2.07
N ALA A 57 10.89 -14.05 -2.49
CA ALA A 57 10.17 -15.24 -2.02
C ALA A 57 10.28 -15.40 -0.49
N ARG A 58 11.47 -15.17 0.06
CA ARG A 58 11.71 -15.26 1.50
C ARG A 58 10.98 -14.17 2.28
N ILE A 59 11.04 -12.92 1.82
CA ILE A 59 10.48 -11.76 2.51
C ILE A 59 8.95 -11.77 2.42
N THR A 60 8.40 -12.03 1.23
CA THR A 60 6.96 -11.96 0.98
C THR A 60 6.24 -13.25 1.33
N ARG A 61 6.97 -14.29 1.72
CA ARG A 61 6.43 -15.63 1.99
C ARG A 61 5.66 -16.21 0.78
N TYR A 62 6.18 -15.95 -0.43
CA TYR A 62 5.59 -16.44 -1.66
C TYR A 62 5.31 -17.95 -1.60
N ASN A 63 4.12 -18.32 -2.01
CA ASN A 63 3.69 -19.74 -2.00
C ASN A 63 2.98 -20.09 -3.31
N GLN A 64 3.69 -20.79 -4.20
CA GLN A 64 3.15 -21.19 -5.49
C GLN A 64 1.88 -22.02 -5.38
N LYS A 65 1.82 -22.94 -4.40
CA LYS A 65 0.63 -23.78 -4.19
C LYS A 65 -0.61 -22.96 -3.84
N LYS A 66 -0.42 -21.87 -3.09
CA LYS A 66 -1.49 -20.93 -2.74
C LYS A 66 -1.97 -20.17 -3.97
N ILE A 67 -1.05 -19.72 -4.83
CA ILE A 67 -1.37 -19.08 -6.10
C ILE A 67 -2.10 -20.05 -7.03
N ASP A 68 -1.65 -21.30 -7.13
CA ASP A 68 -2.30 -22.30 -7.96
C ASP A 68 -3.74 -22.62 -7.52
N LYS A 69 -3.99 -22.57 -6.21
CA LYS A 69 -5.30 -22.88 -5.62
C LYS A 69 -6.26 -21.70 -5.60
N LEU A 70 -5.79 -20.50 -5.25
CA LEU A 70 -6.60 -19.31 -4.98
C LEU A 70 -6.42 -18.21 -6.02
N GLY A 71 -5.39 -18.29 -6.85
CA GLY A 71 -5.06 -17.28 -7.83
C GLY A 71 -6.15 -17.13 -8.90
N VAL A 72 -6.47 -15.89 -9.21
CA VAL A 72 -7.37 -15.50 -10.29
C VAL A 72 -6.57 -14.87 -11.43
N LYS A 73 -7.09 -14.94 -12.65
CA LYS A 73 -6.46 -14.27 -13.77
C LYS A 73 -6.52 -12.75 -13.60
N PRO A 74 -5.47 -12.01 -14.00
CA PRO A 74 -5.45 -10.56 -13.86
C PRO A 74 -6.65 -9.88 -14.54
N GLU A 75 -7.09 -10.38 -15.71
CA GLU A 75 -8.22 -9.83 -16.45
C GLU A 75 -9.56 -10.01 -15.72
N GLU A 76 -9.71 -11.06 -14.92
CA GLU A 76 -10.96 -11.38 -14.21
C GLU A 76 -11.19 -10.48 -13.00
N ILE A 77 -10.11 -10.06 -12.31
CA ILE A 77 -10.21 -9.31 -11.05
C ILE A 77 -9.97 -7.80 -11.24
N PHE A 78 -9.43 -7.39 -12.38
CA PHE A 78 -9.05 -5.99 -12.60
C PHE A 78 -10.21 -5.02 -12.43
N ALA A 79 -11.39 -5.31 -12.97
CA ALA A 79 -12.56 -4.44 -12.85
C ALA A 79 -12.94 -4.18 -11.39
N THR A 80 -12.85 -5.17 -10.53
CA THR A 80 -13.11 -5.03 -9.09
C THR A 80 -12.10 -4.10 -8.42
N ILE A 81 -10.81 -4.25 -8.76
CA ILE A 81 -9.74 -3.38 -8.22
C ILE A 81 -9.95 -1.95 -8.70
N GLU A 82 -10.19 -1.77 -10.00
CA GLU A 82 -10.46 -0.47 -10.62
C GLU A 82 -11.64 0.24 -9.95
N ASP A 83 -12.76 -0.45 -9.80
CA ASP A 83 -13.97 0.09 -9.18
C ASP A 83 -13.73 0.55 -7.73
N TRP A 84 -12.97 -0.21 -6.97
CA TRP A 84 -12.63 0.17 -5.60
C TRP A 84 -11.76 1.41 -5.52
N LEU A 85 -10.74 1.48 -6.38
CA LEU A 85 -9.82 2.62 -6.41
C LEU A 85 -10.48 3.88 -6.98
N ASP A 86 -11.36 3.73 -7.97
CA ASP A 86 -12.11 4.85 -8.54
C ASP A 86 -13.14 5.42 -7.56
N ASP A 87 -13.82 4.55 -6.80
CA ASP A 87 -14.84 4.93 -5.80
C ASP A 87 -14.22 5.58 -4.54
N ALA A 88 -12.95 5.37 -4.28
CA ALA A 88 -12.28 5.92 -3.12
C ALA A 88 -12.11 7.43 -3.21
N ASP A 89 -12.40 8.14 -2.11
CA ASP A 89 -11.95 9.53 -1.93
C ASP A 89 -10.43 9.59 -1.73
N TYR A 90 -9.89 8.61 -0.98
CA TYR A 90 -8.45 8.46 -0.75
C TYR A 90 -8.01 7.01 -0.85
N ILE A 91 -6.85 6.82 -1.46
CA ILE A 91 -6.14 5.54 -1.54
C ILE A 91 -4.99 5.60 -0.55
N MET A 92 -5.02 4.71 0.42
CA MET A 92 -4.13 4.72 1.58
C MET A 92 -3.12 3.59 1.49
N GLY A 93 -1.92 3.85 1.93
CA GLY A 93 -0.92 2.80 2.08
C GLY A 93 0.28 3.28 2.89
N HIS A 94 1.20 2.39 3.14
CA HIS A 94 2.46 2.69 3.81
C HIS A 94 3.62 2.44 2.87
N ASN A 95 4.36 3.47 2.52
CA ASN A 95 5.38 3.46 1.46
C ASN A 95 4.79 3.28 0.05
N THR A 96 3.53 3.61 -0.13
CA THR A 96 2.79 3.45 -1.40
C THR A 96 3.38 4.32 -2.51
N LEU A 97 3.83 5.53 -2.20
CA LEU A 97 4.45 6.45 -3.16
C LEU A 97 5.77 5.92 -3.74
N GLY A 98 6.44 5.02 -3.01
CA GLY A 98 7.70 4.42 -3.44
C GLY A 98 7.60 2.98 -3.90
N PHE A 99 6.45 2.34 -3.74
CA PHE A 99 6.32 0.91 -4.02
C PHE A 99 4.98 0.54 -4.67
N ASP A 100 3.89 0.48 -3.91
CA ASP A 100 2.62 -0.09 -4.38
C ASP A 100 2.05 0.61 -5.61
N ILE A 101 2.18 1.93 -5.70
CA ILE A 101 1.67 2.68 -6.85
C ILE A 101 2.33 2.27 -8.16
N TYR A 102 3.60 1.88 -8.14
CA TYR A 102 4.30 1.40 -9.32
C TYR A 102 3.78 0.04 -9.77
N LEU A 103 3.43 -0.84 -8.82
CA LEU A 103 2.84 -2.14 -9.13
C LEU A 103 1.43 -1.99 -9.70
N ILE A 104 0.63 -1.09 -9.14
CA ILE A 104 -0.70 -0.75 -9.66
C ILE A 104 -0.60 -0.13 -11.06
N LYS A 105 0.34 0.80 -11.26
CA LYS A 105 0.60 1.40 -12.56
C LYS A 105 0.94 0.35 -13.62
N ASP A 106 1.82 -0.60 -13.30
CA ASP A 106 2.22 -1.66 -14.21
C ASP A 106 1.07 -2.63 -14.48
N TYR A 107 0.22 -2.90 -13.49
CA TYR A 107 -0.99 -3.68 -13.68
C TYR A 107 -1.99 -2.96 -14.62
N TYR A 108 -2.24 -1.67 -14.41
CA TYR A 108 -3.08 -0.87 -15.31
C TYR A 108 -2.54 -0.89 -16.75
N LYS A 109 -1.22 -0.70 -16.90
CA LYS A 109 -0.56 -0.77 -18.21
C LYS A 109 -0.72 -2.13 -18.88
N TYR A 110 -0.61 -3.23 -18.13
CA TYR A 110 -0.89 -4.57 -18.62
C TYR A 110 -2.31 -4.68 -19.18
N MET A 111 -3.28 -4.01 -18.56
CA MET A 111 -4.68 -3.96 -19.01
C MET A 111 -4.94 -2.90 -20.09
N GLY A 112 -3.91 -2.22 -20.61
CA GLY A 112 -4.04 -1.16 -21.61
C GLY A 112 -4.65 0.14 -21.08
N LYS A 113 -4.53 0.40 -19.75
CA LYS A 113 -5.09 1.57 -19.07
C LYS A 113 -4.02 2.40 -18.38
N SER A 114 -4.36 3.64 -18.00
CA SER A 114 -3.54 4.54 -17.20
C SER A 114 -4.05 4.61 -15.76
N ALA A 115 -3.12 4.64 -14.80
CA ALA A 115 -3.42 4.82 -13.38
C ALA A 115 -3.21 6.28 -12.90
N GLU A 116 -2.91 7.22 -13.78
CA GLU A 116 -2.55 8.60 -13.40
C GLU A 116 -3.64 9.32 -12.61
N HIS A 117 -4.91 9.07 -12.91
CA HIS A 117 -6.05 9.64 -12.20
C HIS A 117 -6.13 9.24 -10.73
N LEU A 118 -5.41 8.20 -10.32
CA LEU A 118 -5.35 7.74 -8.93
C LEU A 118 -4.37 8.55 -8.08
N TYR A 119 -3.34 9.15 -8.68
CA TYR A 119 -2.26 9.81 -7.94
C TYR A 119 -2.73 10.92 -7.01
N PRO A 120 -3.66 11.81 -7.39
CA PRO A 120 -4.16 12.86 -6.49
C PRO A 120 -4.89 12.34 -5.24
N LYS A 121 -5.31 11.07 -5.25
CA LYS A 121 -6.02 10.41 -4.15
C LYS A 121 -5.08 9.73 -3.15
N LEU A 122 -3.79 9.61 -3.45
CA LEU A 122 -2.85 8.85 -2.64
C LEU A 122 -2.54 9.54 -1.32
N ILE A 123 -2.60 8.79 -0.24
CA ILE A 123 -2.08 9.16 1.07
C ILE A 123 -1.12 8.07 1.54
N ASP A 124 0.13 8.47 1.74
CA ASP A 124 1.20 7.61 2.24
C ASP A 124 1.45 7.88 3.72
N THR A 125 1.07 6.95 4.58
CA THR A 125 1.24 7.08 6.02
C THR A 125 2.71 7.15 6.45
N ASN A 126 3.63 6.61 5.66
CA ASN A 126 5.07 6.78 5.90
C ASN A 126 5.50 8.24 5.70
N ALA A 127 5.07 8.87 4.61
CA ALA A 127 5.37 10.28 4.33
C ALA A 127 4.79 11.20 5.41
N LEU A 128 3.56 10.96 5.81
CA LEU A 128 2.89 11.75 6.87
C LEU A 128 3.57 11.57 8.23
N ALA A 129 3.92 10.34 8.60
CA ALA A 129 4.64 10.07 9.85
C ALA A 129 6.03 10.74 9.88
N LYS A 130 6.75 10.74 8.75
CA LYS A 130 8.01 11.48 8.63
C LYS A 130 7.82 12.98 8.88
N GLY A 131 6.82 13.59 8.25
CA GLY A 131 6.51 14.99 8.43
C GLY A 131 6.23 15.36 9.89
N ILE A 132 5.41 14.55 10.58
CA ILE A 132 5.12 14.72 12.00
C ILE A 132 6.41 14.64 12.83
N LYS A 133 7.21 13.61 12.64
CA LYS A 133 8.46 13.39 13.39
C LYS A 133 9.53 14.45 13.13
N MET A 134 9.50 15.07 11.95
CA MET A 134 10.38 16.20 11.62
C MET A 134 9.86 17.56 12.10
N GLY A 135 8.70 17.60 12.76
CA GLY A 135 8.10 18.84 13.24
C GLY A 135 7.46 19.70 12.14
N ILE A 136 7.17 19.12 10.98
CA ILE A 136 6.53 19.76 9.84
C ILE A 136 5.28 18.98 9.41
N PRO A 137 4.27 18.77 10.27
CA PRO A 137 3.07 18.04 9.92
C PRO A 137 2.33 18.70 8.76
N PHE A 138 1.58 17.91 7.99
CA PHE A 138 0.70 18.45 6.94
C PHE A 138 -0.32 19.42 7.55
N LYS A 139 -0.53 20.55 6.88
CA LYS A 139 -1.49 21.58 7.29
C LYS A 139 -2.49 21.85 6.18
N ASN A 140 -3.68 22.24 6.58
CA ASN A 140 -4.70 22.70 5.64
C ASN A 140 -4.17 23.87 4.81
N GLY A 141 -4.26 23.73 3.49
CA GLY A 141 -3.73 24.71 2.52
C GLY A 141 -2.40 24.29 1.87
N ASP A 142 -1.71 23.27 2.40
CA ASP A 142 -0.59 22.65 1.70
C ASP A 142 -1.09 21.79 0.51
N ASP A 143 -0.32 21.72 -0.56
CA ASP A 143 -0.55 20.74 -1.60
C ASP A 143 -0.15 19.35 -1.08
N LEU A 144 -1.13 18.43 -1.00
CA LEU A 144 -0.94 17.13 -0.38
C LEU A 144 0.12 16.27 -1.10
N MET A 145 0.14 16.28 -2.42
CA MET A 145 1.10 15.50 -3.19
C MET A 145 2.50 16.07 -3.08
N GLU A 146 2.66 17.38 -3.22
CA GLU A 146 3.95 18.05 -3.08
C GLU A 146 4.53 17.85 -1.68
N TYR A 147 3.69 18.02 -0.63
CA TYR A 147 4.08 17.77 0.75
C TYR A 147 4.57 16.34 0.97
N GLN A 148 3.82 15.33 0.49
CA GLN A 148 4.18 13.93 0.65
C GLN A 148 5.46 13.58 -0.11
N TYR A 149 5.64 14.07 -1.32
CA TYR A 149 6.89 13.88 -2.07
C TYR A 149 8.07 14.48 -1.34
N MET A 150 7.93 15.67 -0.81
CA MET A 150 8.97 16.33 -0.03
C MET A 150 9.37 15.52 1.20
N THR A 151 8.40 15.10 2.01
CA THR A 151 8.67 14.36 3.26
C THR A 151 9.14 12.94 2.98
N TYR A 152 8.60 12.27 1.97
CA TYR A 152 8.99 10.93 1.57
C TYR A 152 10.48 10.83 1.24
N HIS A 153 11.01 11.80 0.51
CA HIS A 153 12.41 11.83 0.11
C HIS A 153 13.37 12.41 1.17
N LYS A 154 12.87 13.07 2.20
CA LYS A 154 13.71 13.54 3.30
C LYS A 154 14.23 12.39 4.15
N ARG A 155 15.51 12.48 4.50
CA ARG A 155 16.14 11.55 5.44
C ARG A 155 16.67 12.36 6.64
N GLN A 156 16.31 11.93 7.83
CA GLN A 156 16.82 12.50 9.08
C GLN A 156 17.25 11.36 10.00
N LYS A 157 18.48 11.48 10.52
CA LYS A 157 19.04 10.48 11.44
C LYS A 157 18.15 10.37 12.69
N GLY A 158 17.88 9.14 13.11
CA GLY A 158 17.09 8.85 14.30
C GLY A 158 15.59 8.74 14.07
N ILE A 159 15.08 9.13 12.89
CA ILE A 159 13.66 8.97 12.55
C ILE A 159 13.44 7.57 11.94
N ARG A 160 12.52 6.81 12.54
CA ARG A 160 12.07 5.51 12.05
C ARG A 160 10.57 5.58 11.83
N THR A 161 10.13 5.24 10.62
CA THR A 161 8.72 5.34 10.19
C THR A 161 8.22 4.11 9.45
N ASN A 162 8.95 2.98 9.51
CA ASN A 162 8.38 1.72 9.02
C ASN A 162 7.21 1.27 9.90
N LEU A 163 6.33 0.43 9.36
CA LEU A 163 5.11 0.02 10.06
C LEU A 163 5.38 -0.63 11.43
N THR A 164 6.37 -1.51 11.52
CA THR A 164 6.75 -2.17 12.77
C THR A 164 7.19 -1.14 13.82
N ALA A 165 8.02 -0.19 13.44
CA ALA A 165 8.49 0.84 14.36
C ALA A 165 7.35 1.74 14.85
N LEU A 166 6.47 2.17 13.95
CA LEU A 166 5.29 2.97 14.32
C LEU A 166 4.29 2.18 15.15
N GLY A 167 4.05 0.92 14.81
CA GLY A 167 3.16 0.06 15.59
C GLY A 167 3.61 -0.11 17.03
N LYS A 168 4.89 -0.36 17.24
CA LYS A 168 5.48 -0.48 18.58
C LYS A 168 5.49 0.85 19.34
N GLU A 169 5.78 1.95 18.65
CA GLU A 169 5.76 3.30 19.24
C GLU A 169 4.36 3.70 19.71
N PHE A 170 3.32 3.31 18.97
CA PHE A 170 1.93 3.59 19.31
C PHE A 170 1.26 2.50 20.18
N ASP A 171 2.02 1.54 20.67
CA ASP A 171 1.52 0.41 21.48
C ASP A 171 0.39 -0.37 20.79
N ILE A 172 0.50 -0.57 19.48
CA ILE A 172 -0.48 -1.34 18.71
C ILE A 172 -0.23 -2.82 18.93
N ASP A 173 -1.27 -3.53 19.41
CA ASP A 173 -1.25 -4.96 19.66
C ASP A 173 -1.57 -5.74 18.37
N VAL A 174 -0.53 -6.23 17.72
CA VAL A 174 -0.62 -7.09 16.54
C VAL A 174 0.47 -8.16 16.60
N ASP A 175 0.26 -9.25 15.86
CA ASP A 175 1.29 -10.27 15.68
C ASP A 175 2.35 -9.79 14.69
N TYR A 176 3.42 -9.20 15.21
CA TYR A 176 4.54 -8.67 14.40
C TYR A 176 5.32 -9.76 13.66
N ASP A 177 5.22 -11.02 14.08
CA ASP A 177 5.88 -12.14 13.40
C ASP A 177 5.13 -12.58 12.12
N ASN A 178 3.85 -12.22 12.01
CA ASN A 178 3.01 -12.50 10.86
C ASN A 178 2.84 -11.31 9.88
N LEU A 179 3.68 -10.31 9.97
CA LEU A 179 3.78 -9.28 8.94
C LEU A 179 4.38 -9.84 7.64
N HIS A 180 4.35 -9.04 6.56
CA HIS A 180 4.61 -9.47 5.17
C HIS A 180 3.54 -10.41 4.61
N ASP A 181 2.32 -10.25 5.11
CA ASP A 181 1.08 -10.67 4.48
C ASP A 181 0.24 -9.41 4.26
N ALA A 182 -0.24 -9.20 3.03
CA ALA A 182 -0.85 -7.93 2.64
C ALA A 182 -2.01 -7.50 3.56
N VAL A 183 -2.88 -8.42 3.96
CA VAL A 183 -4.01 -8.08 4.84
C VAL A 183 -3.55 -7.74 6.26
N ASN A 184 -2.59 -8.49 6.81
CA ASN A 184 -2.05 -8.21 8.14
C ASN A 184 -1.32 -6.87 8.18
N ASP A 185 -0.55 -6.56 7.15
CA ASP A 185 0.13 -5.27 7.00
C ASP A 185 -0.88 -4.12 6.92
N LEU A 186 -2.01 -4.32 6.22
CA LEU A 186 -3.07 -3.33 6.12
C LEU A 186 -3.80 -3.10 7.45
N MET A 187 -4.05 -4.13 8.23
CA MET A 187 -4.66 -3.96 9.55
C MET A 187 -3.78 -3.11 10.46
N LEU A 188 -2.47 -3.35 10.46
CA LEU A 188 -1.51 -2.50 11.18
C LEU A 188 -1.49 -1.07 10.61
N ASN A 189 -1.51 -0.92 9.29
CA ASN A 189 -1.52 0.40 8.64
C ASN A 189 -2.77 1.22 9.01
N ILE A 190 -3.94 0.60 9.09
CA ILE A 190 -5.19 1.25 9.54
C ILE A 190 -5.04 1.75 10.97
N GLU A 191 -4.51 0.94 11.88
CA GLU A 191 -4.28 1.33 13.27
C GLU A 191 -3.27 2.47 13.39
N VAL A 192 -2.19 2.45 12.60
CA VAL A 192 -1.22 3.55 12.50
C VAL A 192 -1.91 4.81 12.00
N TRP A 193 -2.71 4.73 10.94
CA TRP A 193 -3.50 5.86 10.43
C TRP A 193 -4.42 6.44 11.50
N ASN A 194 -5.09 5.61 12.26
CA ASN A 194 -5.97 6.04 13.34
C ASN A 194 -5.23 6.86 14.43
N LYS A 195 -3.94 6.65 14.59
CA LYS A 195 -3.08 7.45 15.48
C LYS A 195 -2.56 8.74 14.83
N LEU A 196 -2.21 8.67 13.53
CA LEU A 196 -1.63 9.81 12.81
C LEU A 196 -2.65 10.89 12.47
N LYS A 197 -3.86 10.52 12.07
CA LYS A 197 -4.89 11.43 11.52
C LYS A 197 -5.27 12.59 12.45
N TRP A 198 -5.06 12.45 13.75
CA TRP A 198 -5.33 13.51 14.74
C TRP A 198 -4.22 14.55 14.85
N GLN A 199 -3.08 14.31 14.20
CA GLN A 199 -1.90 15.17 14.24
C GLN A 199 -1.71 15.96 12.95
N ILE A 200 -2.61 15.82 12.00
CA ILE A 200 -2.55 16.41 10.66
C ILE A 200 -3.93 16.89 10.22
N ASP A 201 -3.95 17.81 9.26
CA ASP A 201 -5.17 18.46 8.74
C ASP A 201 -5.54 17.91 7.34
N VAL A 202 -5.68 16.58 7.21
CA VAL A 202 -6.11 15.92 5.97
C VAL A 202 -7.63 15.73 5.92
#